data_db1d69e06030e17df701cbd2d5f8d350
#
_entry.id   db1d69e06030e17df701cbd2d5f8d350
#
_cell.length_a   1.000
_cell.length_b   1.000
_cell.length_c   1.000
_cell.angle_alpha   90.00
_cell.angle_beta   90.00
_cell.angle_gamma   90.00
#
_symmetry.space_group_name_H-M   'P 1'
#
loop_
_entity.id
_entity.type
_entity.pdbx_description
1 polymer ?
#
loop_
_entity_poly.entity_id
_entity_poly.type
_entity_poly.pdbx_seq_one_letter_code
_entity_poly.pdbx_strand_id
1 'polypeptide(L)'
;MVAMLQAGLLGERDGAPPRDPATMELLFDSLRRGVDLRKAPLGPLTLQWDFPDAEPWHLRLEGGSTAVAPGFVEDADVTFRARYDDFVDVFAGRLDPGRAVVTGKLRPRGSVKALWSTRKLFG
;
A
#
# COMPACT_ATOMS: atom_id res chain seq x y z
N MET A 1 -6.29 -8.70 9.37
CA MET A 1 -6.12 -8.36 7.93
C MET A 1 -5.02 -9.17 7.28
N VAL A 2 -3.79 -9.08 7.75
CA VAL A 2 -2.66 -9.86 7.21
C VAL A 2 -2.93 -11.36 7.27
N ALA A 3 -3.44 -11.86 8.41
CA ALA A 3 -3.77 -13.26 8.56
C ALA A 3 -4.81 -13.74 7.55
N MET A 4 -5.80 -12.92 7.24
CA MET A 4 -6.82 -13.25 6.25
C MET A 4 -6.21 -13.35 4.85
N LEU A 5 -5.32 -12.44 4.48
CA LEU A 5 -4.61 -12.51 3.21
C LEU A 5 -3.72 -13.75 3.11
N GLN A 6 -3.00 -14.05 4.18
CA GLN A 6 -2.14 -15.23 4.22
C GLN A 6 -2.94 -16.52 4.06
N ALA A 7 -4.09 -16.63 4.70
CA ALA A 7 -4.93 -17.80 4.61
C ALA A 7 -5.66 -17.93 3.26
N GLY A 8 -6.17 -16.80 2.73
CA GLY A 8 -6.99 -16.81 1.52
C GLY A 8 -6.25 -16.57 0.23
N LEU A 9 -5.31 -15.63 0.22
CA LEU A 9 -4.63 -15.19 -1.00
C LEU A 9 -3.15 -15.55 -1.03
N LEU A 10 -2.47 -15.48 0.10
CA LEU A 10 -1.01 -15.58 0.16
C LEU A 10 -0.51 -16.86 0.81
N GLY A 11 -1.28 -17.44 1.73
CA GLY A 11 -0.79 -18.50 2.61
C GLY A 11 -0.36 -19.79 1.93
N GLU A 12 -1.00 -20.14 0.82
CA GLU A 12 -0.78 -21.42 0.14
C GLU A 12 -0.11 -21.26 -1.22
N ARG A 13 0.40 -20.09 -1.53
CA ARG A 13 0.98 -19.82 -2.84
C ARG A 13 2.45 -19.50 -2.75
N ASP A 14 3.20 -20.00 -3.72
CA ASP A 14 4.55 -19.55 -3.99
C ASP A 14 4.46 -18.26 -4.81
N GLY A 15 4.99 -17.17 -4.26
CA GLY A 15 4.97 -15.88 -4.92
C GLY A 15 3.71 -15.05 -4.64
N ALA A 16 3.54 -13.97 -5.39
CA ALA A 16 2.45 -13.03 -5.21
C ALA A 16 1.15 -13.54 -5.82
N PRO A 17 -0.01 -13.07 -5.32
CA PRO A 17 -1.29 -13.39 -5.94
C PRO A 17 -1.37 -12.83 -7.37
N PRO A 18 -2.32 -13.28 -8.18
CA PRO A 18 -2.51 -12.76 -9.54
C PRO A 18 -2.68 -11.25 -9.57
N ARG A 19 -2.30 -10.64 -10.70
CA ARG A 19 -2.38 -9.20 -10.92
C ARG A 19 -3.67 -8.78 -11.62
N ASP A 20 -4.68 -9.64 -11.65
CA ASP A 20 -5.97 -9.33 -12.23
C ASP A 20 -6.69 -8.23 -11.43
N PRO A 21 -7.54 -7.42 -12.07
CA PRO A 21 -8.20 -6.30 -11.38
C PRO A 21 -8.98 -6.71 -10.14
N ALA A 22 -9.67 -7.84 -10.17
CA ALA A 22 -10.46 -8.29 -9.03
C ALA A 22 -9.58 -8.64 -7.81
N THR A 23 -8.45 -9.29 -8.02
CA THR A 23 -7.51 -9.64 -6.95
C THR A 23 -6.86 -8.38 -6.38
N MET A 24 -6.44 -7.46 -7.25
CA MET A 24 -5.84 -6.20 -6.80
C MET A 24 -6.84 -5.35 -6.02
N GLU A 25 -8.10 -5.33 -6.45
CA GLU A 25 -9.15 -4.62 -5.73
C GLU A 25 -9.33 -5.16 -4.31
N LEU A 26 -9.37 -6.48 -4.15
CA LEU A 26 -9.44 -7.10 -2.83
C LEU A 26 -8.25 -6.74 -1.96
N LEU A 27 -7.07 -6.73 -2.53
CA LEU A 27 -5.84 -6.44 -1.81
C LEU A 27 -5.82 -4.98 -1.32
N PHE A 28 -6.17 -4.05 -2.19
CA PHE A 28 -6.20 -2.64 -1.82
C PHE A 28 -7.37 -2.29 -0.92
N ASP A 29 -8.50 -2.96 -1.04
CA ASP A 29 -9.60 -2.81 -0.08
C ASP A 29 -9.18 -3.28 1.31
N SER A 30 -8.45 -4.37 1.41
CA SER A 30 -7.90 -4.84 2.68
C SER A 30 -6.90 -3.85 3.27
N LEU A 31 -6.04 -3.26 2.42
CA LEU A 31 -5.10 -2.23 2.84
C LEU A 31 -5.83 -1.00 3.38
N ARG A 32 -6.88 -0.56 2.70
CA ARG A 32 -7.73 0.56 3.11
C ARG A 32 -8.32 0.33 4.51
N ARG A 33 -8.79 -0.88 4.76
CA ARG A 33 -9.38 -1.25 6.07
C ARG A 33 -8.34 -1.28 7.19
N GLY A 34 -7.08 -1.43 6.85
CA GLY A 34 -5.99 -1.45 7.84
C GLY A 34 -5.48 -0.08 8.25
N VAL A 35 -5.99 1.00 7.64
CA VAL A 35 -5.59 2.36 7.99
C VAL A 35 -6.16 2.74 9.36
N ASP A 36 -5.30 3.25 10.24
CA ASP A 36 -5.72 3.77 11.54
C ASP A 36 -6.13 5.23 11.40
N LEU A 37 -7.43 5.47 11.26
CA LEU A 37 -7.98 6.81 11.06
C LEU A 37 -7.72 7.75 12.24
N ARG A 38 -7.47 7.22 13.43
CA ARG A 38 -7.15 8.04 14.61
C ARG A 38 -5.79 8.72 14.48
N LYS A 39 -4.92 8.18 13.63
CA LYS A 39 -3.58 8.72 13.37
C LYS A 39 -3.51 9.49 12.06
N ALA A 40 -4.66 9.72 11.41
CA ALA A 40 -4.72 10.43 10.15
C ALA A 40 -4.37 11.91 10.34
N PRO A 41 -3.71 12.55 9.34
CA PRO A 41 -3.46 13.98 9.39
C PRO A 41 -4.77 14.77 9.28
N LEU A 42 -4.74 16.04 9.66
CA LEU A 42 -5.92 16.90 9.62
C LEU A 42 -6.40 17.21 8.21
N GLY A 43 -5.49 17.23 7.25
CA GLY A 43 -5.83 17.50 5.85
C GLY A 43 -5.92 16.23 5.02
N PRO A 44 -6.29 16.35 3.75
CA PRO A 44 -6.33 15.21 2.85
C PRO A 44 -4.94 14.65 2.61
N LEU A 45 -4.87 13.33 2.44
CA LEU A 45 -3.62 12.63 2.14
C LEU A 45 -3.89 11.61 1.03
N THR A 46 -3.07 11.64 -0.01
CA THR A 46 -3.15 10.68 -1.11
C THR A 46 -1.88 9.87 -1.16
N LEU A 47 -2.02 8.56 -1.02
CA LEU A 47 -0.93 7.60 -1.14
C LEU A 47 -1.08 6.84 -2.45
N GLN A 48 0.04 6.54 -3.10
CA GLN A 48 0.02 5.87 -4.39
C GLN A 48 1.07 4.77 -4.42
N TRP A 49 0.70 3.66 -5.03
CA TRP A 49 1.61 2.54 -5.30
C TRP A 49 1.80 2.44 -6.80
N ASP A 50 3.02 2.71 -7.25
CA ASP A 50 3.40 2.67 -8.66
C ASP A 50 4.21 1.40 -8.92
N PHE A 51 3.60 0.46 -9.62
CA PHE A 51 4.22 -0.82 -9.94
C PHE A 51 4.75 -0.80 -11.37
N PRO A 52 6.03 -1.12 -11.61
CA PRO A 52 6.52 -1.24 -12.98
C PRO A 52 5.94 -2.45 -13.72
N ASP A 53 5.42 -3.43 -12.98
CA ASP A 53 4.94 -4.71 -13.51
C ASP A 53 3.45 -4.97 -13.25
N ALA A 54 2.71 -3.97 -12.80
CA ALA A 54 1.26 -4.09 -12.54
C ALA A 54 0.60 -2.72 -12.60
N GLU A 55 -0.73 -2.70 -12.62
CA GLU A 55 -1.49 -1.45 -12.62
C GLU A 55 -1.27 -0.68 -11.32
N PRO A 56 -1.00 0.64 -11.38
CA PRO A 56 -0.89 1.45 -10.17
C PRO A 56 -2.23 1.60 -9.47
N TRP A 57 -2.17 1.82 -8.16
CA TRP A 57 -3.34 2.07 -7.32
C TRP A 57 -3.06 3.23 -6.38
N HIS A 58 -4.11 3.89 -5.94
CA HIS A 58 -3.97 4.97 -4.97
C HIS A 58 -5.05 4.89 -3.89
N LEU A 59 -4.73 5.44 -2.73
CA LEU A 59 -5.61 5.52 -1.58
C LEU A 59 -5.75 6.99 -1.20
N ARG A 60 -6.99 7.47 -1.08
CA ARG A 60 -7.28 8.83 -0.63
C ARG A 60 -7.88 8.80 0.76
N LEU A 61 -7.34 9.66 1.61
CA LEU A 61 -7.75 9.87 2.98
C LEU A 61 -8.27 11.29 3.11
N GLU A 62 -9.54 11.46 3.46
CA GLU A 62 -10.12 12.80 3.61
C GLU A 62 -11.34 12.75 4.50
N GLY A 63 -11.41 13.68 5.47
CA GLY A 63 -12.58 13.82 6.34
C GLY A 63 -12.94 12.57 7.12
N GLY A 64 -11.97 11.76 7.52
CA GLY A 64 -12.21 10.52 8.24
C GLY A 64 -12.68 9.36 7.37
N SER A 65 -12.62 9.53 6.05
CA SER A 65 -12.98 8.49 5.08
C SER A 65 -11.78 8.04 4.28
N THR A 66 -11.79 6.79 3.82
CA THR A 66 -10.76 6.24 2.94
C THR A 66 -11.41 5.68 1.69
N ALA A 67 -10.71 5.82 0.56
CA ALA A 67 -11.14 5.23 -0.70
C ALA A 67 -9.91 4.76 -1.48
N VAL A 68 -10.04 3.64 -2.17
CA VAL A 68 -8.98 3.13 -3.07
C VAL A 68 -9.53 3.04 -4.47
N ALA A 69 -8.67 3.25 -5.46
CA ALA A 69 -9.04 3.12 -6.86
C ALA A 69 -7.81 2.78 -7.69
N PRO A 70 -7.99 2.07 -8.81
CA PRO A 70 -6.90 1.86 -9.77
C PRO A 70 -6.57 3.15 -10.49
N GLY A 71 -5.34 3.25 -10.97
CA GLY A 71 -4.88 4.36 -11.77
C GLY A 71 -3.82 5.20 -11.09
N PHE A 72 -3.03 5.88 -11.93
CA PHE A 72 -1.99 6.77 -11.49
C PHE A 72 -2.54 8.18 -11.30
N VAL A 73 -2.15 8.85 -10.21
CA VAL A 73 -2.49 10.25 -9.97
C VAL A 73 -1.19 11.06 -9.83
N GLU A 74 -1.16 12.26 -10.40
CA GLU A 74 0.03 13.09 -10.39
C GLU A 74 0.21 13.87 -9.09
N ASP A 75 -0.88 14.06 -8.34
CA ASP A 75 -0.90 14.87 -7.12
C ASP A 75 -0.79 14.06 -5.84
N ALA A 76 -0.28 12.85 -5.90
CA ALA A 76 -0.09 12.03 -4.71
C ALA A 76 0.92 12.68 -3.75
N ASP A 77 0.60 12.66 -2.46
CA ASP A 77 1.50 13.17 -1.42
C ASP A 77 2.68 12.23 -1.20
N VAL A 78 2.43 10.93 -1.32
CA VAL A 78 3.49 9.91 -1.25
C VAL A 78 3.24 8.90 -2.36
N THR A 79 4.31 8.57 -3.09
CA THR A 79 4.30 7.50 -4.08
C THR A 79 5.30 6.44 -3.66
N PHE A 80 4.81 5.21 -3.52
CA PHE A 80 5.64 4.04 -3.25
C PHE A 80 5.89 3.31 -4.55
N ARG A 81 7.15 3.24 -4.96
CA ARG A 81 7.53 2.47 -6.14
C ARG A 81 8.12 1.15 -5.70
N ALA A 82 7.55 0.06 -6.19
CA ALA A 82 7.97 -1.29 -5.85
C ALA A 82 7.45 -2.26 -6.90
N ARG A 83 8.13 -3.39 -7.06
CA ARG A 83 7.57 -4.49 -7.83
C ARG A 83 6.39 -5.06 -7.07
N TYR A 84 5.41 -5.56 -7.80
CA TYR A 84 4.19 -6.09 -7.17
C TYR A 84 4.49 -7.18 -6.14
N ASP A 85 5.41 -8.11 -6.45
CA ASP A 85 5.78 -9.18 -5.52
C ASP A 85 6.36 -8.62 -4.21
N ASP A 86 7.21 -7.61 -4.31
CA ASP A 86 7.82 -6.98 -3.12
C ASP A 86 6.78 -6.26 -2.28
N PHE A 87 5.86 -5.56 -2.92
CA PHE A 87 4.73 -4.91 -2.23
C PHE A 87 3.90 -5.94 -1.47
N VAL A 88 3.56 -7.05 -2.11
CA VAL A 88 2.77 -8.12 -1.49
C VAL A 88 3.51 -8.71 -0.29
N ASP A 89 4.82 -8.91 -0.39
CA ASP A 89 5.62 -9.41 0.72
C ASP A 89 5.62 -8.47 1.91
N VAL A 90 5.74 -7.16 1.67
CA VAL A 90 5.64 -6.16 2.74
C VAL A 90 4.25 -6.17 3.36
N PHE A 91 3.22 -6.17 2.53
CA PHE A 91 1.84 -6.15 3.00
C PHE A 91 1.47 -7.39 3.81
N ALA A 92 1.99 -8.55 3.41
CA ALA A 92 1.75 -9.81 4.10
C ALA A 92 2.62 -10.01 5.35
N GLY A 93 3.54 -9.10 5.62
CA GLY A 93 4.43 -9.20 6.77
C GLY A 93 5.63 -10.13 6.56
N ARG A 94 5.88 -10.58 5.33
CA ARG A 94 7.04 -11.43 5.02
C ARG A 94 8.32 -10.63 4.80
N LEU A 95 8.19 -9.36 4.47
CA LEU A 95 9.31 -8.45 4.26
C LEU A 95 9.10 -7.21 5.11
N ASP A 96 10.09 -6.88 5.95
CA ASP A 96 10.03 -5.67 6.77
C ASP A 96 10.10 -4.42 5.89
N PRO A 97 9.19 -3.43 6.10
CA PRO A 97 9.18 -2.21 5.29
C PRO A 97 10.51 -1.44 5.32
N GLY A 98 11.13 -1.33 6.49
CA GLY A 98 12.41 -0.64 6.63
C GLY A 98 13.52 -1.32 5.84
N ARG A 99 13.56 -2.66 5.89
CA ARG A 99 14.52 -3.43 5.11
C ARG A 99 14.26 -3.29 3.61
N ALA A 100 12.99 -3.28 3.22
CA ALA A 100 12.62 -3.09 1.81
C ALA A 100 13.12 -1.75 1.28
N VAL A 101 13.04 -0.69 2.09
CA VAL A 101 13.57 0.63 1.71
C VAL A 101 15.09 0.59 1.59
N VAL A 102 15.78 0.03 2.58
CA VAL A 102 17.24 -0.02 2.58
C VAL A 102 17.78 -0.82 1.39
N THR A 103 17.11 -1.90 1.01
CA THR A 103 17.54 -2.74 -0.11
C THR A 103 17.05 -2.26 -1.47
N GLY A 104 16.30 -1.16 -1.52
CA GLY A 104 15.78 -0.60 -2.77
C GLY A 104 14.56 -1.32 -3.35
N LYS A 105 13.98 -2.26 -2.62
CA LYS A 105 12.76 -2.96 -3.06
C LYS A 105 11.51 -2.10 -2.91
N LEU A 106 11.52 -1.17 -1.99
CA LEU A 106 10.46 -0.19 -1.80
C LEU A 106 11.07 1.20 -1.83
N ARG A 107 10.60 2.05 -2.75
CA ARG A 107 11.14 3.40 -2.94
C ARG A 107 10.05 4.43 -2.67
N PRO A 108 9.96 4.96 -1.44
CA PRO A 108 8.99 6.01 -1.14
C PRO A 108 9.46 7.36 -1.65
N ARG A 109 8.51 8.14 -2.18
CA ARG A 109 8.73 9.52 -2.63
C ARG A 109 7.65 10.41 -2.04
N GLY A 110 8.04 11.53 -1.47
CA GLY A 110 7.13 12.49 -0.87
C GLY A 110 7.87 13.38 0.12
N SER A 111 7.15 14.34 0.68
CA SER A 111 7.72 15.18 1.73
C SER A 111 7.98 14.36 2.99
N VAL A 112 8.90 14.81 3.83
CA VAL A 112 9.20 14.16 5.11
C VAL A 112 7.94 14.07 5.97
N LYS A 113 7.14 15.14 5.99
CA LYS A 113 5.89 15.18 6.74
C LYS A 113 4.90 14.11 6.26
N ALA A 114 4.73 13.99 4.94
CA ALA A 114 3.82 13.01 4.35
C ALA A 114 4.30 11.57 4.63
N LEU A 115 5.59 11.32 4.54
CA LEU A 115 6.17 10.01 4.85
C LEU A 115 5.96 9.62 6.31
N TRP A 116 6.13 10.55 7.24
CA TRP A 116 5.86 10.31 8.66
C TRP A 116 4.38 10.03 8.92
N SER A 117 3.48 10.79 8.27
CA SER A 117 2.04 10.55 8.38
C SER A 117 1.67 9.16 7.91
N THR A 118 2.24 8.73 6.79
CA THR A 118 2.00 7.40 6.23
C THR A 118 2.46 6.31 7.20
N ARG A 119 3.63 6.46 7.78
CA ARG A 119 4.15 5.49 8.73
C ARG A 119 3.23 5.30 9.93
N LYS A 120 2.66 6.39 10.43
CA LYS A 120 1.72 6.33 11.56
C LYS A 120 0.43 5.59 11.22
N LEU A 121 -0.06 5.73 9.98
CA LEU A 121 -1.33 5.12 9.54
C LEU A 121 -1.27 3.60 9.56
N PHE A 122 -0.14 3.03 9.24
CA PHE A 122 0.01 1.58 9.08
C PHE A 122 0.79 0.93 10.23
N GLY A 123 1.19 1.66 11.17
CA GLY A 123 1.91 1.06 12.21
C GLY A 123 2.69 1.70 13.13
#